data_e5493eac0003fc2447db1b05d01f0861
#
_entry.id   e5493eac0003fc2447db1b05d01f0861
#
_cell.length_a   1.000
_cell.length_b   1.000
_cell.length_c   1.000
_cell.angle_alpha   90.00
_cell.angle_beta   90.00
_cell.angle_gamma   90.00
#
_symmetry.space_group_name_H-M   'P 1'
#
loop_
_entity.id
_entity.type
_entity.pdbx_description
1 polymer ?
#
loop_
_entity_poly.entity_id
_entity_poly.type
_entity_poly.pdbx_seq_one_letter_code
_entity_poly.pdbx_strand_id
1 'polypeptide(L)'
;MAALSIRALSKRYANLEVLKDIALDIESGEFTVLVGPSGCGKSTLLNIVAGLDYPSAGTIEIGGRVVNDVPPKDRDIAMVFQSYALYPSMTVRQNITFGMECRHVPKAEQEKAVANVAKLLQIETLLGRKPSQLSGGQRQRVAMGRALVRDPLLFLFDEPLSNLDAKLRVEMRMEIKRLHQRIGATIVYVTHDQIEAMTMATRIAVMHQGRVQQFAEPDTVYRYPANLFVARFMGSPPMNTIPARLEAENDGLVVVIGAGRPDEIRLRLRDYDGAAPFVGRDVVFGIRPECIAEGSRAFSNDAPVLVDAPVDMVEPTGAETMVSLRLGGETAMARISPDIRPVPGASASFALDTRRVCLFDPETERLIA
;
A
#
# COMPACT_ATOMS: atom_id res chain seq x y z
N MET A 1 10.89 17.35 -11.85
CA MET A 1 9.61 17.72 -12.51
C MET A 1 8.68 16.52 -12.40
N ALA A 2 7.40 16.76 -12.06
CA ALA A 2 6.43 15.70 -11.97
C ALA A 2 6.26 14.99 -13.34
N ALA A 3 6.37 13.67 -13.34
CA ALA A 3 6.08 12.85 -14.51
C ALA A 3 4.58 12.71 -14.74
N LEU A 4 3.79 12.70 -13.66
CA LEU A 4 2.32 12.71 -13.67
C LEU A 4 1.82 13.71 -12.65
N SER A 5 0.96 14.64 -13.06
CA SER A 5 0.25 15.56 -12.18
C SER A 5 -1.25 15.43 -12.42
N ILE A 6 -2.00 15.26 -11.34
CA ILE A 6 -3.46 15.15 -11.34
C ILE A 6 -4.00 16.26 -10.44
N ARG A 7 -4.95 17.07 -10.95
CA ARG A 7 -5.53 18.21 -10.24
C ARG A 7 -7.05 18.12 -10.25
N ALA A 8 -7.65 18.10 -9.07
CA ALA A 8 -9.10 18.14 -8.84
C ALA A 8 -9.89 17.15 -9.72
N LEU A 9 -9.30 15.96 -9.98
CA LEU A 9 -9.86 14.97 -10.89
C LEU A 9 -11.09 14.32 -10.26
N SER A 10 -12.20 14.37 -11.00
CA SER A 10 -13.44 13.70 -10.60
C SER A 10 -13.98 12.84 -11.73
N LYS A 11 -14.65 11.74 -11.37
CA LYS A 11 -15.31 10.84 -12.32
C LYS A 11 -16.68 10.45 -11.83
N ARG A 12 -17.66 10.63 -12.69
CA ARG A 12 -19.05 10.24 -12.43
C ARG A 12 -19.54 9.34 -13.55
N TYR A 13 -20.24 8.25 -13.19
CA TYR A 13 -20.99 7.40 -14.10
C TYR A 13 -22.47 7.55 -13.74
N ALA A 14 -23.25 8.15 -14.62
CA ALA A 14 -24.63 8.53 -14.33
C ALA A 14 -24.71 9.30 -12.99
N ASN A 15 -25.35 8.73 -11.97
CA ASN A 15 -25.54 9.34 -10.65
C ASN A 15 -24.46 8.93 -9.63
N LEU A 16 -23.54 8.03 -9.98
CA LEU A 16 -22.50 7.53 -9.07
C LEU A 16 -21.20 8.29 -9.27
N GLU A 17 -20.74 9.00 -8.25
CA GLU A 17 -19.43 9.64 -8.24
C GLU A 17 -18.39 8.67 -7.71
N VAL A 18 -17.53 8.17 -8.63
CA VAL A 18 -16.51 7.13 -8.35
C VAL A 18 -15.17 7.73 -7.92
N LEU A 19 -14.79 8.88 -8.50
CA LEU A 19 -13.61 9.63 -8.09
C LEU A 19 -14.03 11.04 -7.69
N LYS A 20 -13.46 11.53 -6.59
CA LYS A 20 -13.87 12.76 -5.92
C LYS A 20 -12.65 13.60 -5.60
N ASP A 21 -12.40 14.64 -6.41
CA ASP A 21 -11.36 15.63 -6.15
C ASP A 21 -9.97 15.00 -5.90
N ILE A 22 -9.55 14.13 -6.80
CA ILE A 22 -8.22 13.50 -6.72
C ILE A 22 -7.15 14.50 -7.09
N ALA A 23 -6.16 14.64 -6.21
CA ALA A 23 -4.94 15.41 -6.46
C ALA A 23 -3.72 14.54 -6.12
N LEU A 24 -2.81 14.37 -7.09
CA LEU A 24 -1.58 13.58 -6.95
C LEU A 24 -0.47 14.18 -7.81
N ASP A 25 0.73 14.31 -7.25
CA ASP A 25 1.94 14.64 -7.97
C ASP A 25 2.95 13.50 -7.83
N ILE A 26 3.32 12.90 -8.94
CA ILE A 26 4.26 11.78 -9.01
C ILE A 26 5.52 12.27 -9.74
N GLU A 27 6.64 12.23 -9.04
CA GLU A 27 7.92 12.67 -9.57
C GLU A 27 8.52 11.63 -10.54
N SER A 28 9.43 12.10 -11.41
CA SER A 28 10.15 11.21 -12.32
C SER A 28 10.98 10.18 -11.53
N GLY A 29 10.86 8.91 -11.90
CA GLY A 29 11.54 7.80 -11.23
C GLY A 29 10.85 7.27 -9.98
N GLU A 30 9.70 7.83 -9.56
CA GLU A 30 8.93 7.28 -8.44
C GLU A 30 8.20 5.97 -8.81
N PHE A 31 8.13 5.07 -7.83
CA PHE A 31 7.24 3.92 -7.83
C PHE A 31 6.05 4.22 -6.94
N THR A 32 4.98 4.75 -7.49
CA THR A 32 3.76 5.07 -6.75
C THR A 32 2.80 3.89 -6.76
N VAL A 33 2.36 3.44 -5.58
CA VAL A 33 1.35 2.40 -5.44
C VAL A 33 0.01 3.00 -5.02
N LEU A 34 -1.04 2.73 -5.79
CA LEU A 34 -2.42 3.01 -5.43
C LEU A 34 -2.99 1.79 -4.71
N VAL A 35 -3.32 1.91 -3.43
CA VAL A 35 -3.86 0.83 -2.60
C VAL A 35 -5.19 1.24 -1.95
N GLY A 36 -6.07 0.27 -1.70
CA GLY A 36 -7.36 0.52 -1.08
C GLY A 36 -8.33 -0.63 -1.30
N PRO A 37 -9.49 -0.64 -0.64
CA PRO A 37 -10.53 -1.67 -0.80
C PRO A 37 -11.01 -1.80 -2.25
N SER A 38 -11.63 -2.93 -2.55
CA SER A 38 -12.30 -3.12 -3.85
C SER A 38 -13.37 -2.05 -4.06
N GLY A 39 -13.45 -1.52 -5.29
CA GLY A 39 -14.45 -0.49 -5.64
C GLY A 39 -14.11 0.95 -5.19
N CYS A 40 -12.95 1.22 -4.58
CA CYS A 40 -12.58 2.59 -4.17
C CYS A 40 -12.12 3.51 -5.32
N GLY A 41 -12.05 3.03 -6.58
CA GLY A 41 -11.74 3.85 -7.76
C GLY A 41 -10.35 3.70 -8.34
N LYS A 42 -9.48 2.81 -7.84
CA LYS A 42 -8.08 2.64 -8.31
C LYS A 42 -7.94 2.38 -9.81
N SER A 43 -8.61 1.32 -10.31
CA SER A 43 -8.56 0.98 -11.74
C SER A 43 -9.25 2.03 -12.60
N THR A 44 -10.29 2.71 -12.08
CA THR A 44 -10.91 3.84 -12.76
C THR A 44 -9.92 4.98 -12.95
N LEU A 45 -9.19 5.35 -11.88
CA LEU A 45 -8.15 6.37 -11.95
C LEU A 45 -7.06 5.98 -12.96
N LEU A 46 -6.58 4.73 -12.89
CA LEU A 46 -5.55 4.23 -13.80
C LEU A 46 -6.03 4.27 -15.27
N ASN A 47 -7.28 3.86 -15.55
CA ASN A 47 -7.87 3.89 -16.88
C ASN A 47 -8.00 5.32 -17.43
N ILE A 48 -8.34 6.28 -16.59
CA ILE A 48 -8.42 7.69 -16.98
C ILE A 48 -7.01 8.24 -17.29
N VAL A 49 -6.00 7.91 -16.48
CA VAL A 49 -4.59 8.26 -16.77
C VAL A 49 -4.13 7.62 -18.07
N ALA A 50 -4.53 6.37 -18.34
CA ALA A 50 -4.23 5.67 -19.60
C ALA A 50 -4.97 6.25 -20.82
N GLY A 51 -6.01 7.06 -20.64
CA GLY A 51 -6.88 7.55 -21.72
C GLY A 51 -7.88 6.53 -22.24
N LEU A 52 -8.11 5.45 -21.48
CA LEU A 52 -9.13 4.44 -21.77
C LEU A 52 -10.52 4.88 -21.30
N ASP A 53 -10.56 5.90 -20.45
CA ASP A 53 -11.76 6.56 -20.00
C ASP A 53 -11.49 8.07 -19.82
N TYR A 54 -12.55 8.88 -19.72
CA TYR A 54 -12.48 10.34 -19.63
C TYR A 54 -12.86 10.80 -18.23
N PRO A 55 -12.15 11.81 -17.66
CA PRO A 55 -12.58 12.43 -16.42
C PRO A 55 -13.89 13.23 -16.64
N SER A 56 -14.68 13.41 -15.58
CA SER A 56 -15.84 14.30 -15.59
C SER A 56 -15.44 15.75 -15.29
N ALA A 57 -14.36 15.94 -14.53
CA ALA A 57 -13.76 17.24 -14.20
C ALA A 57 -12.28 17.06 -13.81
N GLY A 58 -11.53 18.15 -13.77
CA GLY A 58 -10.12 18.18 -13.39
C GLY A 58 -9.18 17.99 -14.56
N THR A 59 -7.87 17.98 -14.25
CA THR A 59 -6.80 17.98 -15.26
C THR A 59 -5.78 16.89 -14.98
N ILE A 60 -5.27 16.26 -16.04
CA ILE A 60 -4.17 15.29 -16.00
C ILE A 60 -3.06 15.82 -16.88
N GLU A 61 -1.85 15.88 -16.33
CA GLU A 61 -0.64 16.25 -17.07
C GLU A 61 0.38 15.11 -16.99
N ILE A 62 0.93 14.73 -18.14
CA ILE A 62 2.03 13.76 -18.26
C ILE A 62 3.21 14.48 -18.91
N GLY A 63 4.37 14.49 -18.25
CA GLY A 63 5.56 15.19 -18.73
C GLY A 63 5.32 16.69 -18.95
N GLY A 64 4.48 17.32 -18.15
CA GLY A 64 4.13 18.75 -18.27
C GLY A 64 3.11 19.08 -19.38
N ARG A 65 2.55 18.06 -20.07
CA ARG A 65 1.53 18.21 -21.10
C ARG A 65 0.17 17.77 -20.59
N VAL A 66 -0.86 18.59 -20.74
CA VAL A 66 -2.25 18.21 -20.47
C VAL A 66 -2.69 17.12 -21.47
N VAL A 67 -3.23 16.01 -20.95
CA VAL A 67 -3.56 14.82 -21.75
C VAL A 67 -5.03 14.42 -21.70
N ASN A 68 -5.92 15.24 -21.15
CA ASN A 68 -7.33 14.90 -20.99
C ASN A 68 -7.96 14.37 -22.30
N ASP A 69 -7.74 15.07 -23.42
CA ASP A 69 -8.29 14.74 -24.74
C ASP A 69 -7.30 13.99 -25.64
N VAL A 70 -6.13 13.61 -25.12
CA VAL A 70 -5.11 12.89 -25.88
C VAL A 70 -5.43 11.39 -25.87
N PRO A 71 -5.51 10.72 -27.05
CA PRO A 71 -5.79 9.30 -27.09
C PRO A 71 -4.63 8.46 -26.49
N PRO A 72 -4.89 7.24 -26.00
CA PRO A 72 -3.89 6.41 -25.29
C PRO A 72 -2.57 6.21 -26.03
N LYS A 73 -2.62 6.06 -27.36
CA LYS A 73 -1.43 5.83 -28.22
C LYS A 73 -0.44 6.99 -28.21
N ASP A 74 -0.92 8.21 -27.90
CA ASP A 74 -0.16 9.46 -27.98
C ASP A 74 0.17 10.06 -26.60
N ARG A 75 -0.12 9.33 -25.50
CA ARG A 75 0.17 9.75 -24.11
C ARG A 75 1.57 9.41 -23.62
N ASP A 76 2.38 8.71 -24.42
CA ASP A 76 3.70 8.22 -24.05
C ASP A 76 3.72 7.37 -22.76
N ILE A 77 2.78 6.45 -22.68
CA ILE A 77 2.60 5.51 -21.58
C ILE A 77 2.69 4.05 -22.07
N ALA A 78 2.97 3.14 -21.14
CA ALA A 78 2.79 1.70 -21.36
C ALA A 78 1.97 1.11 -20.21
N MET A 79 0.96 0.28 -20.56
CA MET A 79 0.07 -0.35 -19.58
C MET A 79 0.22 -1.87 -19.57
N VAL A 80 0.30 -2.43 -18.37
CA VAL A 80 0.24 -3.87 -18.11
C VAL A 80 -1.08 -4.15 -17.40
N PHE A 81 -1.95 -4.92 -18.05
CA PHE A 81 -3.27 -5.26 -17.56
C PHE A 81 -3.22 -6.47 -16.63
N GLN A 82 -4.19 -6.61 -15.76
CA GLN A 82 -4.38 -7.75 -14.85
C GLN A 82 -4.41 -9.10 -15.60
N SER A 83 -5.01 -9.15 -16.79
CA SER A 83 -5.07 -10.35 -17.64
C SER A 83 -3.82 -10.56 -18.50
N TYR A 84 -2.77 -9.71 -18.33
CA TYR A 84 -1.57 -9.61 -19.19
C TYR A 84 -1.86 -9.19 -20.63
N ALA A 85 -3.05 -9.39 -21.15
CA ALA A 85 -3.55 -9.02 -22.49
C ALA A 85 -2.55 -9.37 -23.63
N LEU A 86 -1.91 -10.56 -23.53
CA LEU A 86 -1.03 -11.07 -24.59
C LEU A 86 -1.83 -11.53 -25.79
N TYR A 87 -1.32 -11.28 -27.01
CA TYR A 87 -1.89 -11.78 -28.26
C TYR A 87 -1.69 -13.30 -28.34
N PRO A 88 -2.74 -14.13 -28.26
CA PRO A 88 -2.60 -15.58 -28.10
C PRO A 88 -2.05 -16.29 -29.34
N SER A 89 -2.25 -15.73 -30.53
CA SER A 89 -1.75 -16.26 -31.78
C SER A 89 -0.28 -15.94 -32.05
N MET A 90 0.28 -14.92 -31.36
CA MET A 90 1.63 -14.43 -31.55
C MET A 90 2.63 -15.13 -30.64
N THR A 91 3.86 -15.30 -31.08
CA THR A 91 4.98 -15.73 -30.22
C THR A 91 5.35 -14.65 -29.21
N VAL A 92 6.19 -14.99 -28.22
CA VAL A 92 6.73 -14.02 -27.23
C VAL A 92 7.46 -12.87 -27.97
N ARG A 93 8.32 -13.18 -28.93
CA ARG A 93 9.00 -12.18 -29.75
C ARG A 93 7.99 -11.24 -30.42
N GLN A 94 7.00 -11.78 -31.11
CA GLN A 94 5.98 -10.99 -31.80
C GLN A 94 5.13 -10.15 -30.83
N ASN A 95 4.79 -10.67 -29.65
CA ASN A 95 4.11 -9.88 -28.62
C ASN A 95 4.94 -8.67 -28.20
N ILE A 96 6.26 -8.82 -28.05
CA ILE A 96 7.15 -7.73 -27.64
C ILE A 96 7.32 -6.72 -28.78
N THR A 97 7.51 -7.18 -30.03
CA THR A 97 7.78 -6.29 -31.20
C THR A 97 6.54 -5.61 -31.76
N PHE A 98 5.33 -6.11 -31.46
CA PHE A 98 4.08 -5.63 -32.09
C PHE A 98 3.92 -4.10 -32.04
N GLY A 99 4.17 -3.48 -30.89
CA GLY A 99 4.08 -2.02 -30.75
C GLY A 99 5.15 -1.26 -31.56
N MET A 100 6.31 -1.87 -31.79
CA MET A 100 7.36 -1.30 -32.60
C MET A 100 7.03 -1.44 -34.09
N GLU A 101 6.46 -2.58 -34.51
CA GLU A 101 6.00 -2.82 -35.88
C GLU A 101 4.92 -1.81 -36.31
N CYS A 102 3.94 -1.56 -35.42
CA CYS A 102 2.90 -0.55 -35.64
C CYS A 102 3.44 0.87 -35.80
N ARG A 103 4.63 1.15 -35.26
CA ARG A 103 5.33 2.45 -35.39
C ARG A 103 6.37 2.45 -36.52
N HIS A 104 6.43 1.38 -37.31
CA HIS A 104 7.38 1.22 -38.39
C HIS A 104 8.86 1.31 -37.97
N VAL A 105 9.20 0.88 -36.76
CA VAL A 105 10.59 0.83 -36.27
C VAL A 105 11.40 -0.16 -37.13
N PRO A 106 12.61 0.19 -37.54
CA PRO A 106 13.47 -0.71 -38.36
C PRO A 106 13.73 -2.06 -37.68
N LYS A 107 13.73 -3.17 -38.44
CA LYS A 107 13.92 -4.53 -37.88
C LYS A 107 15.20 -4.67 -37.06
N ALA A 108 16.29 -4.04 -37.44
CA ALA A 108 17.55 -4.09 -36.72
C ALA A 108 17.41 -3.49 -35.27
N GLU A 109 16.65 -2.42 -35.14
CA GLU A 109 16.35 -1.81 -33.84
C GLU A 109 15.41 -2.68 -33.03
N GLN A 110 14.38 -3.28 -33.66
CA GLN A 110 13.49 -4.24 -32.97
C GLN A 110 14.29 -5.43 -32.42
N GLU A 111 15.20 -6.03 -33.19
CA GLU A 111 16.03 -7.16 -32.73
C GLU A 111 16.91 -6.77 -31.56
N LYS A 112 17.55 -5.60 -31.60
CA LYS A 112 18.37 -5.07 -30.51
C LYS A 112 17.52 -4.84 -29.23
N ALA A 113 16.34 -4.23 -29.35
CA ALA A 113 15.44 -3.96 -28.25
C ALA A 113 14.91 -5.26 -27.61
N VAL A 114 14.50 -6.24 -28.44
CA VAL A 114 14.06 -7.56 -27.97
C VAL A 114 15.19 -8.28 -27.23
N ALA A 115 16.42 -8.28 -27.78
CA ALA A 115 17.54 -8.94 -27.12
C ALA A 115 17.84 -8.33 -25.73
N ASN A 116 17.81 -6.99 -25.63
CA ASN A 116 18.02 -6.29 -24.36
C ASN A 116 16.94 -6.62 -23.34
N VAL A 117 15.66 -6.52 -23.75
CA VAL A 117 14.51 -6.78 -22.86
C VAL A 117 14.43 -8.27 -22.49
N ALA A 118 14.70 -9.18 -23.41
CA ALA A 118 14.70 -10.61 -23.14
C ALA A 118 15.75 -10.98 -22.09
N LYS A 119 16.97 -10.45 -22.24
CA LYS A 119 18.04 -10.62 -21.25
C LYS A 119 17.70 -10.03 -19.90
N LEU A 120 17.10 -8.81 -19.88
CA LEU A 120 16.70 -8.11 -18.67
C LEU A 120 15.68 -8.92 -17.86
N LEU A 121 14.72 -9.56 -18.56
CA LEU A 121 13.61 -10.31 -17.97
C LEU A 121 13.86 -11.83 -17.92
N GLN A 122 15.03 -12.31 -18.37
CA GLN A 122 15.41 -13.73 -18.41
C GLN A 122 14.41 -14.60 -19.19
N ILE A 123 13.99 -14.15 -20.38
CA ILE A 123 13.02 -14.82 -21.24
C ILE A 123 13.59 -15.17 -22.62
N GLU A 124 14.91 -15.16 -22.79
CA GLU A 124 15.58 -15.43 -24.08
C GLU A 124 15.15 -16.78 -24.67
N THR A 125 15.07 -17.83 -23.85
CA THR A 125 14.68 -19.19 -24.26
C THR A 125 13.19 -19.33 -24.59
N LEU A 126 12.39 -18.31 -24.29
CA LEU A 126 10.95 -18.31 -24.48
C LEU A 126 10.49 -17.59 -25.74
N LEU A 127 11.38 -16.87 -26.44
CA LEU A 127 11.04 -15.96 -27.55
C LEU A 127 10.25 -16.61 -28.69
N GLY A 128 10.44 -17.92 -28.94
CA GLY A 128 9.69 -18.67 -29.95
C GLY A 128 8.37 -19.26 -29.49
N ARG A 129 8.06 -19.25 -28.18
CA ARG A 129 6.84 -19.84 -27.61
C ARG A 129 5.63 -18.92 -27.79
N LYS A 130 4.43 -19.52 -27.74
CA LYS A 130 3.15 -18.82 -27.65
C LYS A 130 2.69 -18.69 -26.21
N PRO A 131 1.80 -17.74 -25.86
CA PRO A 131 1.28 -17.53 -24.50
C PRO A 131 0.68 -18.79 -23.84
N SER A 132 0.06 -19.67 -24.60
CA SER A 132 -0.48 -20.96 -24.11
C SER A 132 0.57 -21.93 -23.57
N GLN A 133 1.84 -21.74 -23.94
CA GLN A 133 2.97 -22.59 -23.56
C GLN A 133 3.77 -21.99 -22.37
N LEU A 134 3.26 -20.93 -21.75
CA LEU A 134 3.93 -20.18 -20.68
C LEU A 134 3.23 -20.34 -19.35
N SER A 135 4.01 -20.37 -18.26
CA SER A 135 3.48 -20.22 -16.89
C SER A 135 2.94 -18.80 -16.64
N GLY A 136 2.21 -18.61 -15.53
CA GLY A 136 1.70 -17.28 -15.14
C GLY A 136 2.79 -16.23 -15.05
N GLY A 137 3.87 -16.50 -14.31
CA GLY A 137 5.02 -15.58 -14.20
C GLY A 137 5.74 -15.33 -15.52
N GLN A 138 5.85 -16.35 -16.40
CA GLN A 138 6.42 -16.15 -17.74
C GLN A 138 5.54 -15.24 -18.60
N ARG A 139 4.21 -15.40 -18.55
CA ARG A 139 3.28 -14.48 -19.25
C ARG A 139 3.41 -13.06 -18.74
N GLN A 140 3.55 -12.89 -17.43
CA GLN A 140 3.77 -11.58 -16.84
C GLN A 140 5.07 -10.93 -17.33
N ARG A 141 6.21 -11.65 -17.30
CA ARG A 141 7.49 -11.14 -17.82
C ARG A 141 7.36 -10.71 -19.31
N VAL A 142 6.63 -11.48 -20.11
CA VAL A 142 6.37 -11.12 -21.50
C VAL A 142 5.54 -9.83 -21.61
N ALA A 143 4.50 -9.68 -20.78
CA ALA A 143 3.70 -8.45 -20.75
C ALA A 143 4.53 -7.23 -20.32
N MET A 144 5.42 -7.39 -19.34
CA MET A 144 6.39 -6.37 -18.94
C MET A 144 7.36 -6.06 -20.10
N GLY A 145 7.85 -7.08 -20.81
CA GLY A 145 8.73 -6.90 -21.96
C GLY A 145 8.08 -6.10 -23.08
N ARG A 146 6.81 -6.33 -23.35
CA ARG A 146 6.00 -5.55 -24.29
C ARG A 146 5.88 -4.07 -23.88
N ALA A 147 5.80 -3.81 -22.58
CA ALA A 147 5.76 -2.46 -22.05
C ALA A 147 7.13 -1.76 -22.14
N LEU A 148 8.18 -2.45 -21.67
CA LEU A 148 9.55 -1.91 -21.57
C LEU A 148 10.17 -1.54 -22.92
N VAL A 149 9.90 -2.32 -23.98
CA VAL A 149 10.45 -2.06 -25.31
C VAL A 149 10.01 -0.70 -25.89
N ARG A 150 9.00 -0.06 -25.31
CA ARG A 150 8.45 1.23 -25.74
C ARG A 150 9.19 2.43 -25.15
N ASP A 151 9.94 2.23 -24.05
CA ASP A 151 10.64 3.26 -23.27
C ASP A 151 9.74 4.47 -22.95
N PRO A 152 8.58 4.27 -22.30
CA PRO A 152 7.61 5.32 -22.07
C PRO A 152 8.00 6.21 -20.89
N LEU A 153 7.43 7.43 -20.80
CA LEU A 153 7.56 8.31 -19.63
C LEU A 153 6.92 7.73 -18.38
N LEU A 154 5.84 6.93 -18.53
CA LEU A 154 5.07 6.41 -17.42
C LEU A 154 4.60 4.97 -17.67
N PHE A 155 4.88 4.09 -16.73
CA PHE A 155 4.35 2.73 -16.70
C PHE A 155 3.10 2.66 -15.80
N LEU A 156 2.05 2.01 -16.28
CA LEU A 156 0.81 1.76 -15.57
C LEU A 156 0.62 0.26 -15.36
N PHE A 157 0.48 -0.19 -14.13
CA PHE A 157 0.26 -1.59 -13.78
C PHE A 157 -1.09 -1.76 -13.08
N ASP A 158 -2.02 -2.50 -13.66
CA ASP A 158 -3.33 -2.79 -13.06
C ASP A 158 -3.33 -4.21 -12.49
N GLU A 159 -3.12 -4.33 -11.20
CA GLU A 159 -3.08 -5.58 -10.42
C GLU A 159 -2.29 -6.73 -11.09
N PRO A 160 -1.04 -6.52 -11.54
CA PRO A 160 -0.34 -7.49 -12.39
C PRO A 160 0.01 -8.79 -11.69
N LEU A 161 0.01 -8.86 -10.34
CA LEU A 161 0.37 -10.03 -9.56
C LEU A 161 -0.84 -10.82 -9.01
N SER A 162 -2.07 -10.32 -9.20
CA SER A 162 -3.28 -10.89 -8.60
C SER A 162 -3.56 -12.35 -9.01
N ASN A 163 -3.19 -12.74 -10.23
CA ASN A 163 -3.44 -14.06 -10.79
C ASN A 163 -2.30 -15.08 -10.55
N LEU A 164 -1.34 -14.77 -9.67
CA LEU A 164 -0.22 -15.63 -9.33
C LEU A 164 -0.41 -16.31 -7.97
N ASP A 165 0.13 -17.54 -7.84
CA ASP A 165 0.25 -18.18 -6.55
C ASP A 165 1.18 -17.42 -5.58
N ALA A 166 1.09 -17.70 -4.28
CA ALA A 166 1.79 -16.95 -3.24
C ALA A 166 3.32 -16.96 -3.42
N LYS A 167 3.92 -18.09 -3.78
CA LYS A 167 5.38 -18.20 -3.96
C LYS A 167 5.84 -17.36 -5.15
N LEU A 168 5.19 -17.54 -6.29
CA LEU A 168 5.52 -16.82 -7.53
C LEU A 168 5.28 -15.31 -7.36
N ARG A 169 4.26 -14.90 -6.59
CA ARG A 169 3.99 -13.49 -6.28
C ARG A 169 5.17 -12.85 -5.54
N VAL A 170 5.73 -13.54 -4.53
CA VAL A 170 6.92 -13.06 -3.80
C VAL A 170 8.12 -12.89 -4.74
N GLU A 171 8.38 -13.89 -5.60
CA GLU A 171 9.49 -13.83 -6.57
C GLU A 171 9.31 -12.66 -7.54
N MET A 172 8.12 -12.52 -8.13
CA MET A 172 7.82 -11.48 -9.11
C MET A 172 7.84 -10.07 -8.50
N ARG A 173 7.40 -9.90 -7.26
CA ARG A 173 7.49 -8.63 -6.54
C ARG A 173 8.93 -8.17 -6.39
N MET A 174 9.83 -9.07 -5.96
CA MET A 174 11.25 -8.76 -5.86
C MET A 174 11.86 -8.41 -7.23
N GLU A 175 11.43 -9.10 -8.28
CA GLU A 175 11.92 -8.86 -9.63
C GLU A 175 11.47 -7.50 -10.19
N ILE A 176 10.20 -7.12 -9.99
CA ILE A 176 9.68 -5.79 -10.36
C ILE A 176 10.45 -4.70 -9.61
N LYS A 177 10.68 -4.87 -8.31
CA LYS A 177 11.47 -3.90 -7.52
C LYS A 177 12.89 -3.75 -8.04
N ARG A 178 13.59 -4.86 -8.33
CA ARG A 178 14.94 -4.84 -8.92
C ARG A 178 14.95 -4.17 -10.30
N LEU A 179 13.93 -4.45 -11.10
CA LEU A 179 13.80 -3.84 -12.42
C LEU A 179 13.64 -2.32 -12.29
N HIS A 180 12.74 -1.84 -11.43
CA HIS A 180 12.56 -0.42 -11.16
C HIS A 180 13.89 0.24 -10.72
N GLN A 181 14.60 -0.35 -9.76
CA GLN A 181 15.90 0.16 -9.29
C GLN A 181 16.95 0.25 -10.41
N ARG A 182 16.89 -0.64 -11.42
CA ARG A 182 17.84 -0.67 -12.53
C ARG A 182 17.52 0.36 -13.61
N ILE A 183 16.24 0.57 -13.92
CA ILE A 183 15.83 1.44 -15.03
C ILE A 183 15.41 2.83 -14.59
N GLY A 184 15.09 3.05 -13.30
CA GLY A 184 14.64 4.34 -12.78
C GLY A 184 13.34 4.86 -13.41
N ALA A 185 12.49 3.95 -13.91
CA ALA A 185 11.25 4.34 -14.60
C ALA A 185 10.20 4.86 -13.61
N THR A 186 9.34 5.77 -14.07
CA THR A 186 8.17 6.19 -13.29
C THR A 186 7.06 5.16 -13.42
N ILE A 187 6.55 4.68 -12.30
CA ILE A 187 5.54 3.61 -12.26
C ILE A 187 4.35 4.03 -11.42
N VAL A 188 3.14 3.83 -11.95
CA VAL A 188 1.89 3.82 -11.17
C VAL A 188 1.36 2.39 -11.15
N TYR A 189 1.28 1.83 -9.95
CA TYR A 189 0.95 0.43 -9.71
C TYR A 189 -0.32 0.33 -8.86
N VAL A 190 -1.32 -0.38 -9.34
CA VAL A 190 -2.55 -0.66 -8.60
C VAL A 190 -2.47 -2.02 -7.96
N THR A 191 -2.82 -2.10 -6.69
CA THR A 191 -2.97 -3.37 -5.96
C THR A 191 -4.00 -3.24 -4.84
N HIS A 192 -4.48 -4.38 -4.36
CA HIS A 192 -5.19 -4.51 -3.09
C HIS A 192 -4.32 -5.17 -2.01
N ASP A 193 -3.10 -5.61 -2.35
CA ASP A 193 -2.16 -6.25 -1.43
C ASP A 193 -1.27 -5.19 -0.76
N GLN A 194 -1.42 -5.07 0.56
CA GLN A 194 -0.67 -4.10 1.37
C GLN A 194 0.82 -4.43 1.41
N ILE A 195 1.19 -5.72 1.33
CA ILE A 195 2.60 -6.15 1.35
C ILE A 195 3.27 -5.69 0.06
N GLU A 196 2.58 -5.76 -1.09
CA GLU A 196 3.07 -5.20 -2.35
C GLU A 196 3.32 -3.70 -2.21
N ALA A 197 2.34 -2.95 -1.68
CA ALA A 197 2.47 -1.52 -1.46
C ALA A 197 3.65 -1.18 -0.55
N MET A 198 3.74 -1.80 0.63
CA MET A 198 4.81 -1.53 1.60
C MET A 198 6.21 -1.89 1.11
N THR A 199 6.34 -2.93 0.26
CA THR A 199 7.66 -3.45 -0.14
C THR A 199 8.21 -2.85 -1.42
N MET A 200 7.35 -2.45 -2.36
CA MET A 200 7.78 -1.97 -3.67
C MET A 200 7.75 -0.45 -3.80
N ALA A 201 6.80 0.21 -3.16
CA ALA A 201 6.55 1.63 -3.37
C ALA A 201 7.68 2.52 -2.86
N THR A 202 7.93 3.61 -3.58
CA THR A 202 8.59 4.81 -3.03
C THR A 202 7.57 5.70 -2.35
N ARG A 203 6.33 5.76 -2.88
CA ARG A 203 5.19 6.45 -2.27
C ARG A 203 3.89 5.63 -2.42
N ILE A 204 3.04 5.68 -1.41
CA ILE A 204 1.75 4.99 -1.38
C ILE A 204 0.62 6.03 -1.37
N ALA A 205 -0.33 5.89 -2.29
CA ALA A 205 -1.61 6.59 -2.24
C ALA A 205 -2.68 5.62 -1.72
N VAL A 206 -3.13 5.84 -0.49
CA VAL A 206 -4.22 5.07 0.12
C VAL A 206 -5.54 5.68 -0.34
N MET A 207 -6.36 4.89 -1.04
CA MET A 207 -7.64 5.33 -1.59
C MET A 207 -8.83 4.73 -0.84
N HIS A 208 -9.83 5.57 -0.56
CA HIS A 208 -11.10 5.15 0.03
C HIS A 208 -12.25 6.00 -0.50
N GLN A 209 -13.36 5.35 -0.89
CA GLN A 209 -14.59 6.00 -1.38
C GLN A 209 -14.36 7.10 -2.44
N GLY A 210 -13.44 6.83 -3.36
CA GLY A 210 -13.12 7.74 -4.45
C GLY A 210 -12.20 8.91 -4.08
N ARG A 211 -11.60 8.93 -2.90
CA ARG A 211 -10.67 9.97 -2.43
C ARG A 211 -9.31 9.38 -2.08
N VAL A 212 -8.26 10.16 -2.21
CA VAL A 212 -6.95 9.86 -1.62
C VAL A 212 -6.99 10.27 -0.15
N GLN A 213 -6.81 9.30 0.74
CA GLN A 213 -6.79 9.53 2.18
C GLN A 213 -5.42 9.99 2.68
N GLN A 214 -4.36 9.41 2.09
CA GLN A 214 -2.98 9.76 2.39
C GLN A 214 -2.10 9.43 1.19
N PHE A 215 -1.13 10.29 0.89
CA PHE A 215 -0.10 10.05 -0.12
C PHE A 215 1.28 10.38 0.45
N ALA A 216 2.03 9.35 0.83
CA ALA A 216 3.32 9.50 1.51
C ALA A 216 4.22 8.27 1.28
N GLU A 217 5.43 8.32 1.82
CA GLU A 217 6.34 7.17 1.88
C GLU A 217 5.74 6.02 2.70
N PRO A 218 6.08 4.75 2.42
CA PRO A 218 5.52 3.58 3.11
C PRO A 218 5.63 3.66 4.64
N ASP A 219 6.79 4.04 5.16
CA ASP A 219 7.03 4.16 6.60
C ASP A 219 6.13 5.23 7.25
N THR A 220 5.95 6.37 6.58
CA THR A 220 5.05 7.45 7.03
C THR A 220 3.58 7.00 7.05
N VAL A 221 3.12 6.31 5.98
CA VAL A 221 1.74 5.79 5.93
C VAL A 221 1.48 4.78 7.05
N TYR A 222 2.48 3.97 7.39
CA TYR A 222 2.36 2.94 8.42
C TYR A 222 2.43 3.50 9.84
N ARG A 223 3.41 4.39 10.12
CA ARG A 223 3.66 4.92 11.47
C ARG A 223 2.77 6.11 11.82
N TYR A 224 2.47 6.96 10.84
CA TYR A 224 1.72 8.21 11.00
C TYR A 224 0.52 8.24 10.06
N PRO A 225 -0.46 7.33 10.25
CA PRO A 225 -1.65 7.27 9.41
C PRO A 225 -2.48 8.54 9.59
N ALA A 226 -2.84 9.19 8.48
CA ALA A 226 -3.54 10.48 8.50
C ALA A 226 -4.92 10.42 9.17
N ASN A 227 -5.54 9.25 9.25
CA ASN A 227 -6.85 9.03 9.85
C ASN A 227 -7.06 7.57 10.28
N LEU A 228 -8.15 7.31 10.98
CA LEU A 228 -8.55 5.98 11.46
C LEU A 228 -8.70 4.96 10.33
N PHE A 229 -9.19 5.39 9.15
CA PHE A 229 -9.30 4.49 8.01
C PHE A 229 -7.92 3.96 7.60
N VAL A 230 -6.93 4.84 7.40
CA VAL A 230 -5.56 4.43 7.03
C VAL A 230 -4.94 3.55 8.11
N ALA A 231 -5.11 3.91 9.39
CA ALA A 231 -4.61 3.14 10.52
C ALA A 231 -5.11 1.70 10.54
N ARG A 232 -6.42 1.52 10.29
CA ARG A 232 -7.10 0.22 10.26
C ARG A 232 -6.89 -0.53 8.96
N PHE A 233 -6.71 0.18 7.85
CA PHE A 233 -6.52 -0.44 6.54
C PHE A 233 -5.09 -0.93 6.36
N MET A 234 -4.07 -0.17 6.82
CA MET A 234 -2.65 -0.52 6.64
C MET A 234 -2.12 -1.34 7.81
N GLY A 235 -1.67 -2.55 7.50
CA GLY A 235 -1.14 -3.53 8.47
C GLY A 235 -1.96 -4.81 8.53
N SER A 236 -1.29 -5.94 8.78
CA SER A 236 -1.92 -7.25 8.98
C SER A 236 -1.25 -7.93 10.18
N PRO A 237 -1.94 -7.97 11.32
CA PRO A 237 -3.25 -7.39 11.62
C PRO A 237 -3.27 -5.86 11.58
N PRO A 238 -4.48 -5.24 11.53
CA PRO A 238 -4.63 -3.79 11.58
C PRO A 238 -4.18 -3.20 12.94
N MET A 239 -4.04 -1.87 13.00
CA MET A 239 -3.83 -1.15 14.26
C MET A 239 -5.00 -1.38 15.21
N ASN A 240 -4.71 -1.70 16.47
CA ASN A 240 -5.72 -1.66 17.53
C ASN A 240 -6.17 -0.22 17.73
N THR A 241 -7.46 0.03 17.70
CA THR A 241 -8.04 1.36 17.89
C THR A 241 -9.07 1.29 19.01
N ILE A 242 -8.73 1.87 20.15
CA ILE A 242 -9.42 1.69 21.42
C ILE A 242 -9.94 3.05 21.89
N PRO A 243 -11.24 3.18 22.26
CA PRO A 243 -11.76 4.38 22.91
C PRO A 243 -10.99 4.67 24.20
N ALA A 244 -10.59 5.90 24.38
CA ALA A 244 -9.81 6.33 25.54
C ALA A 244 -10.12 7.79 25.88
N ARG A 245 -9.67 8.26 27.05
CA ARG A 245 -9.74 9.65 27.46
C ARG A 245 -8.33 10.20 27.65
N LEU A 246 -8.09 11.42 27.19
CA LEU A 246 -6.82 12.10 27.40
C LEU A 246 -6.89 12.98 28.65
N GLU A 247 -5.97 12.78 29.58
CA GLU A 247 -5.87 13.54 30.83
C GLU A 247 -4.47 14.18 30.94
N ALA A 248 -4.37 15.21 31.77
CA ALA A 248 -3.09 15.79 32.18
C ALA A 248 -2.76 15.37 33.61
N GLU A 249 -1.55 14.88 33.82
CA GLU A 249 -1.00 14.58 35.15
C GLU A 249 0.37 15.23 35.31
N ASN A 250 0.55 15.96 36.44
CA ASN A 250 1.80 16.61 36.88
C ASN A 250 2.73 17.11 35.75
N ASP A 251 3.45 16.22 35.10
CA ASP A 251 4.47 16.53 34.09
C ASP A 251 4.20 15.91 32.71
N GLY A 252 2.95 15.61 32.33
CA GLY A 252 2.70 14.99 31.04
C GLY A 252 1.26 14.65 30.72
N LEU A 253 1.08 14.05 29.56
CA LEU A 253 -0.21 13.58 29.09
C LEU A 253 -0.37 12.09 29.44
N VAL A 254 -1.58 11.70 29.82
CA VAL A 254 -1.95 10.33 30.16
C VAL A 254 -3.18 9.94 29.35
N VAL A 255 -3.09 8.81 28.67
CA VAL A 255 -4.24 8.17 28.04
C VAL A 255 -4.84 7.18 29.02
N VAL A 256 -6.14 7.32 29.28
CA VAL A 256 -6.91 6.45 30.16
C VAL A 256 -7.82 5.58 29.31
N ILE A 257 -7.55 4.27 29.29
CA ILE A 257 -8.35 3.26 28.59
C ILE A 257 -9.29 2.62 29.62
N GLY A 258 -10.57 2.48 29.28
CA GLY A 258 -11.56 1.90 30.19
C GLY A 258 -11.84 2.75 31.43
N ALA A 259 -11.85 4.08 31.29
CA ALA A 259 -12.05 5.03 32.38
C ALA A 259 -13.25 4.64 33.29
N GLY A 260 -13.02 4.55 34.60
CA GLY A 260 -14.02 4.16 35.61
C GLY A 260 -14.34 2.67 35.66
N ARG A 261 -13.62 1.82 34.94
CA ARG A 261 -13.74 0.35 34.98
C ARG A 261 -12.72 -0.26 35.97
N PRO A 262 -12.94 -1.48 36.47
CA PRO A 262 -11.97 -2.16 37.36
C PRO A 262 -10.64 -2.48 36.65
N ASP A 263 -10.65 -2.57 35.32
CA ASP A 263 -9.53 -2.86 34.44
C ASP A 263 -9.00 -1.60 33.73
N GLU A 264 -9.20 -0.43 34.34
CA GLU A 264 -8.70 0.86 33.85
C GLU A 264 -7.17 0.81 33.68
N ILE A 265 -6.70 1.27 32.51
CA ILE A 265 -5.27 1.33 32.17
C ILE A 265 -4.88 2.78 31.95
N ARG A 266 -3.85 3.25 32.65
CA ARG A 266 -3.29 4.59 32.54
C ARG A 266 -1.92 4.54 31.86
N LEU A 267 -1.82 5.12 30.67
CA LEU A 267 -0.61 5.10 29.85
C LEU A 267 -0.03 6.51 29.76
N ARG A 268 1.15 6.71 30.35
CA ARG A 268 1.87 7.98 30.22
C ARG A 268 2.45 8.10 28.80
N LEU A 269 2.12 9.20 28.14
CA LEU A 269 2.66 9.55 26.82
C LEU A 269 3.89 10.46 26.98
N ARG A 270 4.88 10.28 26.10
CA ARG A 270 6.05 11.16 26.00
C ARG A 270 6.09 11.72 24.59
N ASP A 271 6.45 13.00 24.46
CA ASP A 271 6.63 13.68 23.17
C ASP A 271 5.35 13.81 22.31
N TYR A 272 4.18 14.02 22.97
CA TYR A 272 2.88 14.20 22.32
C TYR A 272 2.29 15.61 22.53
N ASP A 273 3.10 16.65 22.41
CA ASP A 273 2.70 18.04 22.66
C ASP A 273 1.52 18.50 21.80
N GLY A 274 1.38 17.97 20.59
CA GLY A 274 0.24 18.21 19.69
C GLY A 274 -1.11 17.77 20.25
N ALA A 275 -1.13 16.87 21.23
CA ALA A 275 -2.35 16.39 21.85
C ALA A 275 -2.86 17.26 23.02
N ALA A 276 -2.09 18.25 23.47
CA ALA A 276 -2.48 19.13 24.58
C ALA A 276 -3.87 19.79 24.45
N PRO A 277 -4.33 20.25 23.26
CA PRO A 277 -5.68 20.81 23.07
C PRO A 277 -6.82 19.81 23.32
N PHE A 278 -6.54 18.52 23.39
CA PHE A 278 -7.51 17.43 23.58
C PHE A 278 -7.58 16.94 25.03
N VAL A 279 -6.83 17.54 25.95
CA VAL A 279 -6.90 17.19 27.37
C VAL A 279 -8.33 17.35 27.90
N GLY A 280 -8.78 16.33 28.64
CA GLY A 280 -10.14 16.23 29.17
C GLY A 280 -11.18 15.74 28.14
N ARG A 281 -10.78 15.40 26.93
CA ARG A 281 -11.66 14.90 25.86
C ARG A 281 -11.46 13.41 25.63
N ASP A 282 -12.48 12.80 25.01
CA ASP A 282 -12.37 11.46 24.47
C ASP A 282 -11.51 11.46 23.21
N VAL A 283 -10.69 10.43 23.05
CA VAL A 283 -9.80 10.20 21.93
C VAL A 283 -9.86 8.73 21.51
N VAL A 284 -9.39 8.39 20.33
CA VAL A 284 -9.15 6.99 19.96
C VAL A 284 -7.65 6.72 20.06
N PHE A 285 -7.30 5.80 20.96
CA PHE A 285 -5.94 5.31 21.14
C PHE A 285 -5.62 4.25 20.12
N GLY A 286 -4.57 4.45 19.32
CA GLY A 286 -4.07 3.54 18.31
C GLY A 286 -2.74 2.91 18.71
N ILE A 287 -2.66 1.58 18.72
CA ILE A 287 -1.40 0.85 18.95
C ILE A 287 -1.28 -0.33 17.99
N ARG A 288 -0.11 -0.46 17.35
CA ARG A 288 0.17 -1.58 16.44
C ARG A 288 0.35 -2.89 17.22
N PRO A 289 -0.08 -4.05 16.67
CA PRO A 289 0.09 -5.36 17.32
C PRO A 289 1.52 -5.68 17.75
N GLU A 290 2.52 -5.29 16.96
CA GLU A 290 3.94 -5.47 17.26
C GLU A 290 4.50 -4.50 18.33
N CYS A 291 3.71 -3.51 18.73
CA CYS A 291 4.02 -2.62 19.85
C CYS A 291 3.46 -3.12 21.18
N ILE A 292 2.87 -4.32 21.19
CA ILE A 292 2.42 -5.06 22.37
C ILE A 292 3.22 -6.34 22.41
N ALA A 293 4.15 -6.43 23.39
CA ALA A 293 5.04 -7.58 23.56
C ALA A 293 4.78 -8.30 24.88
N GLU A 294 5.34 -9.48 25.07
CA GLU A 294 5.37 -10.14 26.38
C GLU A 294 6.16 -9.34 27.43
N GLY A 295 5.69 -9.27 28.68
CA GLY A 295 6.22 -8.42 29.73
C GLY A 295 7.68 -8.67 30.14
N SER A 296 8.27 -9.81 29.80
CA SER A 296 9.68 -10.13 30.08
C SER A 296 10.68 -9.57 29.06
N ARG A 297 10.23 -9.12 27.89
CA ARG A 297 11.08 -8.52 26.84
C ARG A 297 10.76 -7.05 26.70
N ALA A 298 11.41 -6.23 27.52
CA ALA A 298 11.37 -4.78 27.39
C ALA A 298 11.85 -4.35 25.99
N PHE A 299 11.10 -3.44 25.38
CA PHE A 299 11.59 -2.67 24.23
C PHE A 299 12.89 -1.97 24.68
N SER A 300 13.99 -2.16 23.95
CA SER A 300 15.32 -1.70 24.35
C SER A 300 15.32 -0.20 24.71
N ASN A 301 15.79 0.12 25.90
CA ASN A 301 16.22 1.40 26.47
C ASN A 301 15.24 2.31 27.24
N ASP A 302 13.95 2.00 27.38
CA ASP A 302 13.07 2.71 28.32
C ASP A 302 12.08 1.74 28.95
N ALA A 303 11.71 1.97 30.21
CA ALA A 303 10.78 1.11 30.91
C ALA A 303 9.41 1.10 30.20
N PRO A 304 9.01 -0.03 29.59
CA PRO A 304 7.70 -0.13 28.94
C PRO A 304 6.61 -0.05 30.04
N VAL A 305 5.42 0.38 29.64
CA VAL A 305 4.28 0.25 30.54
C VAL A 305 3.82 -1.20 30.55
N LEU A 306 3.89 -1.85 31.71
CA LEU A 306 3.42 -3.21 31.92
C LEU A 306 1.94 -3.19 32.27
N VAL A 307 1.17 -4.05 31.61
CA VAL A 307 -0.27 -4.21 31.81
C VAL A 307 -0.59 -5.69 31.92
N ASP A 308 -1.29 -6.08 32.97
CA ASP A 308 -1.86 -7.42 33.08
C ASP A 308 -3.22 -7.43 32.35
N ALA A 309 -3.33 -8.29 31.34
CA ALA A 309 -4.50 -8.34 30.50
C ALA A 309 -5.04 -9.78 30.35
N PRO A 310 -6.37 -9.99 30.41
CA PRO A 310 -6.99 -11.26 30.09
C PRO A 310 -6.71 -11.65 28.62
N VAL A 311 -6.34 -12.91 28.42
CA VAL A 311 -6.09 -13.49 27.09
C VAL A 311 -7.34 -14.21 26.61
N ASP A 312 -7.90 -13.76 25.48
CA ASP A 312 -9.09 -14.37 24.88
C ASP A 312 -8.70 -15.56 24.00
N MET A 313 -7.68 -15.39 23.12
CA MET A 313 -7.28 -16.38 22.13
C MET A 313 -5.78 -16.32 21.83
N VAL A 314 -5.20 -17.46 21.45
CA VAL A 314 -3.78 -17.58 21.06
C VAL A 314 -3.69 -18.37 19.76
N GLU A 315 -3.10 -17.79 18.72
CA GLU A 315 -2.94 -18.36 17.39
C GLU A 315 -1.45 -18.41 16.99
N PRO A 316 -0.76 -19.55 17.17
CA PRO A 316 0.61 -19.71 16.70
C PRO A 316 0.64 -19.82 15.17
N THR A 317 1.40 -18.94 14.49
CA THR A 317 1.57 -18.97 13.03
C THR A 317 2.88 -19.61 12.59
N GLY A 318 3.69 -20.05 13.53
CA GLY A 318 5.02 -20.63 13.30
C GLY A 318 6.14 -19.61 13.42
N ALA A 319 6.08 -18.50 12.75
CA ALA A 319 7.07 -17.41 12.84
C ALA A 319 6.83 -16.47 14.02
N GLU A 320 5.58 -16.35 14.45
CA GLU A 320 5.08 -15.47 15.51
C GLU A 320 3.84 -16.08 16.16
N THR A 321 3.43 -15.57 17.31
CA THR A 321 2.16 -15.91 17.96
C THR A 321 1.28 -14.67 18.00
N MET A 322 0.06 -14.79 17.45
CA MET A 322 -0.98 -13.77 17.56
C MET A 322 -1.78 -14.02 18.82
N VAL A 323 -1.99 -12.96 19.59
CA VAL A 323 -2.75 -13.04 20.86
C VAL A 323 -3.87 -12.02 20.85
N SER A 324 -5.10 -12.49 21.03
CA SER A 324 -6.25 -11.62 21.33
C SER A 324 -6.34 -11.44 22.85
N LEU A 325 -6.36 -10.19 23.29
CA LEU A 325 -6.37 -9.83 24.72
C LEU A 325 -7.33 -8.66 24.99
N ARG A 326 -7.60 -8.37 26.26
CA ARG A 326 -8.47 -7.26 26.68
C ARG A 326 -7.67 -6.13 27.28
N LEU A 327 -7.79 -4.93 26.69
CA LEU A 327 -7.23 -3.69 27.23
C LEU A 327 -8.37 -2.76 27.63
N GLY A 328 -8.58 -2.54 28.95
CA GLY A 328 -9.67 -1.72 29.46
C GLY A 328 -11.05 -2.15 28.96
N GLY A 329 -11.28 -3.46 28.84
CA GLY A 329 -12.51 -4.07 28.33
C GLY A 329 -12.65 -4.16 26.83
N GLU A 330 -11.75 -3.57 26.05
CA GLU A 330 -11.77 -3.61 24.58
C GLU A 330 -10.83 -4.69 24.04
N THR A 331 -11.22 -5.33 22.92
CA THR A 331 -10.38 -6.36 22.30
C THR A 331 -9.19 -5.74 21.58
N ALA A 332 -7.99 -6.26 21.83
CA ALA A 332 -6.77 -5.89 21.17
C ALA A 332 -6.01 -7.14 20.68
N MET A 333 -5.25 -6.98 19.61
CA MET A 333 -4.35 -8.00 19.06
C MET A 333 -2.91 -7.64 19.39
N ALA A 334 -2.15 -8.59 19.93
CA ALA A 334 -0.72 -8.51 20.10
C ALA A 334 0.00 -9.49 19.17
N ARG A 335 1.22 -9.13 18.77
CA ARG A 335 2.13 -9.99 18.01
C ARG A 335 3.36 -10.25 18.86
N ILE A 336 3.50 -11.51 19.34
CA ILE A 336 4.54 -11.88 20.29
C ILE A 336 5.45 -12.98 19.72
N SER A 337 6.54 -13.30 20.44
CA SER A 337 7.47 -14.38 20.09
C SER A 337 6.76 -15.73 19.92
N PRO A 338 7.15 -16.56 18.93
CA PRO A 338 6.57 -17.89 18.73
C PRO A 338 6.84 -18.85 19.91
N ASP A 339 7.83 -18.56 20.75
CA ASP A 339 8.20 -19.39 21.90
C ASP A 339 7.29 -19.15 23.11
N ILE A 340 6.49 -18.08 23.08
CA ILE A 340 5.63 -17.69 24.19
C ILE A 340 4.17 -17.98 23.83
N ARG A 341 3.51 -18.70 24.73
CA ARG A 341 2.11 -19.11 24.57
C ARG A 341 1.35 -18.82 25.85
N PRO A 342 0.76 -17.62 25.98
CA PRO A 342 -0.14 -17.33 27.07
C PRO A 342 -1.31 -18.31 27.08
N VAL A 343 -1.86 -18.57 28.25
CA VAL A 343 -3.00 -19.49 28.42
C VAL A 343 -4.31 -18.75 28.16
N PRO A 344 -5.13 -19.17 27.17
CA PRO A 344 -6.46 -18.58 26.98
C PRO A 344 -7.31 -18.67 28.26
N GLY A 345 -8.03 -17.62 28.60
CA GLY A 345 -8.82 -17.50 29.81
C GLY A 345 -8.03 -17.07 31.05
N ALA A 346 -6.70 -17.04 31.00
CA ALA A 346 -5.86 -16.51 32.07
C ALA A 346 -5.43 -15.06 31.80
N SER A 347 -4.97 -14.35 32.84
CA SER A 347 -4.30 -13.06 32.69
C SER A 347 -2.82 -13.27 32.45
N ALA A 348 -2.24 -12.45 31.56
CA ALA A 348 -0.81 -12.43 31.28
C ALA A 348 -0.30 -10.98 31.25
N SER A 349 0.99 -10.79 31.56
CA SER A 349 1.62 -9.47 31.56
C SER A 349 2.14 -9.11 30.18
N PHE A 350 1.73 -7.95 29.67
CA PHE A 350 2.15 -7.40 28.39
C PHE A 350 2.83 -6.05 28.58
N ALA A 351 3.85 -5.80 27.78
CA ALA A 351 4.55 -4.52 27.68
C ALA A 351 4.01 -3.72 26.49
N LEU A 352 3.64 -2.46 26.68
CA LEU A 352 3.20 -1.56 25.63
C LEU A 352 4.29 -0.53 25.33
N ASP A 353 4.66 -0.38 24.03
CA ASP A 353 5.56 0.68 23.56
C ASP A 353 4.76 1.97 23.33
N THR A 354 4.69 2.83 24.34
CA THR A 354 3.94 4.09 24.29
C THR A 354 4.60 5.19 23.43
N ARG A 355 5.80 4.97 22.89
CA ARG A 355 6.45 5.90 21.95
C ARG A 355 5.95 5.76 20.52
N ARG A 356 5.23 4.67 20.23
CA ARG A 356 4.77 4.29 18.89
C ARG A 356 3.27 4.12 18.83
N VAL A 357 2.57 4.97 19.59
CA VAL A 357 1.11 5.02 19.58
C VAL A 357 0.63 6.19 18.74
N CYS A 358 -0.63 6.15 18.34
CA CYS A 358 -1.31 7.22 17.63
C CYS A 358 -2.53 7.66 18.44
N LEU A 359 -2.85 8.94 18.41
CA LEU A 359 -4.10 9.47 18.96
C LEU A 359 -4.93 10.04 17.81
N PHE A 360 -6.21 9.68 17.79
CA PHE A 360 -7.14 10.19 16.79
C PHE A 360 -8.30 10.90 17.45
N ASP A 361 -8.77 11.93 16.80
CA ASP A 361 -10.02 12.60 17.15
C ASP A 361 -11.21 11.72 16.75
N PRO A 362 -12.08 11.35 17.69
CA PRO A 362 -13.22 10.48 17.38
C PRO A 362 -14.28 11.10 16.46
N GLU A 363 -14.35 12.44 16.38
CA GLU A 363 -15.33 13.17 15.54
C GLU A 363 -14.84 13.31 14.08
N THR A 364 -13.59 13.71 13.90
CA THR A 364 -13.01 13.95 12.56
C THR A 364 -12.26 12.74 12.02
N GLU A 365 -12.02 11.72 12.84
CA GLU A 365 -11.19 10.53 12.59
C GLU A 365 -9.73 10.86 12.23
N ARG A 366 -9.29 12.10 12.33
CA ARG A 366 -7.94 12.53 11.97
C ARG A 366 -6.94 12.23 13.07
N LEU A 367 -5.69 11.99 12.66
CA LEU A 367 -4.57 11.90 13.56
C LEU A 367 -4.40 13.23 14.32
N ILE A 368 -4.31 13.15 15.64
CA ILE A 368 -4.01 14.27 16.54
C ILE A 368 -2.50 14.34 16.77
N ALA A 369 -1.89 13.19 17.10
CA ALA A 369 -0.49 13.06 17.43
C ALA A 369 -0.02 11.59 17.30
#